data_03cd87d5f7114652d30d90ecdc4c3765
#
_entry.id   03cd87d5f7114652d30d90ecdc4c3765
#
_cell.length_a   1.000
_cell.length_b   1.000
_cell.length_c   1.000
_cell.angle_alpha   90.00
_cell.angle_beta   90.00
_cell.angle_gamma   90.00
#
_symmetry.space_group_name_H-M   'P 1'
#
loop_
_entity.id
_entity.type
_entity.pdbx_description
1 polymer ?
#
loop_
_entity_poly.entity_id
_entity_poly.type
_entity_poly.pdbx_seq_one_letter_code
_entity_poly.pdbx_strand_id
1 'polypeptide(L)'
;MIRPLNPRVKQPALSDKAAKYDRLTPFKAGCRSPSLRLNPTAWGKLLYLRDLGDTEVGGFGISAADDLLYIEDIQLVRQSCDMASVAFDDESVADFFDRQIDAGRTMSQAGRIWLHTHPGSSPQPSQTDEETFARVFGHSDWAVMFILARGGQSYARLQFNVGPGGGMEIPVEVDYRKAFLASDHAVWDDEYAANVEIEKWMPMLDESRLLEPAGTDRRLLHDQAEDLDFWWNYGEPGGFLPQTTERQANVEF
;
A
#
# COMPACT_ATOMS: atom_id res chain seq x y z
N MET A 1 62.93 -8.22 -45.86
CA MET A 1 62.48 -6.86 -46.19
C MET A 1 61.11 -6.64 -45.52
N ILE A 2 61.14 -5.94 -44.42
CA ILE A 2 59.91 -5.65 -43.66
C ILE A 2 59.47 -4.23 -44.06
N ARG A 3 58.23 -4.10 -44.58
CA ARG A 3 57.67 -2.78 -44.93
C ARG A 3 57.23 -2.07 -43.63
N PRO A 4 57.50 -0.79 -43.48
CA PRO A 4 57.06 -0.01 -42.32
C PRO A 4 55.57 0.30 -42.41
N LEU A 5 54.88 0.21 -41.28
CA LEU A 5 53.48 0.58 -41.08
C LEU A 5 53.28 2.09 -41.28
N ASN A 6 52.22 2.40 -41.97
CA ASN A 6 51.80 3.75 -42.37
C ASN A 6 51.37 4.61 -41.16
N PRO A 7 51.68 5.90 -41.15
CA PRO A 7 51.45 6.75 -39.99
C PRO A 7 50.03 7.34 -39.98
N ARG A 8 49.49 7.43 -38.78
CA ARG A 8 48.51 8.39 -38.30
C ARG A 8 47.20 8.49 -39.08
N VAL A 9 46.25 7.67 -38.67
CA VAL A 9 44.85 8.03 -38.78
C VAL A 9 44.60 9.23 -37.84
N LYS A 10 44.31 10.39 -38.41
CA LYS A 10 43.86 11.56 -37.65
C LYS A 10 42.48 11.19 -37.03
N GLN A 11 42.44 11.13 -35.71
CA GLN A 11 41.15 11.08 -34.99
C GLN A 11 40.36 12.33 -35.34
N PRO A 12 39.06 12.21 -35.68
CA PRO A 12 38.23 13.38 -35.88
C PRO A 12 38.11 14.13 -34.55
N ALA A 13 38.25 15.45 -34.60
CA ALA A 13 38.07 16.33 -33.45
C ALA A 13 36.69 16.07 -32.87
N LEU A 14 36.63 15.74 -31.58
CA LEU A 14 35.37 15.67 -30.82
C LEU A 14 34.66 17.01 -31.01
N SER A 15 33.51 16.96 -31.70
CA SER A 15 32.73 18.16 -32.00
C SER A 15 32.25 18.77 -30.68
N ASP A 16 32.16 20.11 -30.67
CA ASP A 16 31.65 20.95 -29.55
C ASP A 16 30.25 20.60 -29.03
N LYS A 17 29.64 19.53 -29.53
CA LYS A 17 28.36 18.99 -29.01
C LYS A 17 28.51 18.27 -27.68
N ALA A 18 29.71 17.78 -27.31
CA ALA A 18 29.94 17.13 -26.01
C ALA A 18 29.95 18.13 -24.83
N ALA A 19 30.27 19.39 -25.09
CA ALA A 19 30.32 20.44 -24.06
C ALA A 19 28.94 20.91 -23.55
N LYS A 20 27.84 20.43 -24.14
CA LYS A 20 26.48 20.87 -23.78
C LYS A 20 25.84 20.03 -22.70
N TYR A 21 26.43 18.87 -22.36
CA TYR A 21 25.90 17.96 -21.34
C TYR A 21 26.56 18.12 -19.95
N ASP A 22 27.60 18.93 -19.83
CA ASP A 22 28.36 19.10 -18.58
C ASP A 22 27.89 20.28 -17.71
N ARG A 23 26.72 20.86 -18.02
CA ARG A 23 25.99 21.71 -17.08
C ARG A 23 24.83 20.93 -16.51
N LEU A 24 25.14 19.94 -15.70
CA LEU A 24 24.23 19.58 -14.61
C LEU A 24 23.96 20.89 -13.86
N THR A 25 22.81 21.51 -14.12
CA THR A 25 22.33 22.60 -13.28
C THR A 25 22.48 22.12 -11.84
N PRO A 26 23.21 22.85 -10.97
CA PRO A 26 23.36 22.41 -9.59
C PRO A 26 21.95 22.20 -9.07
N PHE A 27 21.69 21.02 -8.52
CA PHE A 27 20.46 20.66 -7.82
C PHE A 27 20.12 21.87 -6.97
N LYS A 28 19.02 22.56 -7.26
CA LYS A 28 18.63 23.75 -6.50
C LYS A 28 18.62 23.33 -5.04
N ALA A 29 19.53 23.88 -4.27
CA ALA A 29 19.54 23.73 -2.82
C ALA A 29 18.17 24.21 -2.33
N GLY A 30 17.25 23.29 -2.03
CA GLY A 30 15.87 23.56 -1.74
C GLY A 30 14.88 22.50 -2.25
N CYS A 31 15.34 21.45 -2.94
CA CYS A 31 14.51 20.29 -3.23
C CYS A 31 14.18 19.64 -1.89
N ARG A 32 12.97 19.89 -1.36
CA ARG A 32 12.48 19.17 -0.19
C ARG A 32 12.41 17.69 -0.56
N SER A 33 12.83 16.83 0.34
CA SER A 33 12.57 15.40 0.22
C SER A 33 11.07 15.20 -0.04
N PRO A 34 10.66 14.29 -0.92
CA PRO A 34 9.25 14.05 -1.17
C PRO A 34 8.56 13.64 0.12
N SER A 35 7.36 14.16 0.35
CA SER A 35 6.46 13.76 1.42
C SER A 35 5.06 13.58 0.87
N LEU A 36 4.33 12.58 1.35
CA LEU A 36 2.92 12.42 1.05
C LEU A 36 2.14 13.34 1.98
N ARG A 37 1.42 14.31 1.40
CA ARG A 37 0.65 15.28 2.15
C ARG A 37 -0.82 15.09 1.92
N LEU A 38 -1.61 15.11 2.98
CA LEU A 38 -3.05 14.98 2.92
C LEU A 38 -3.71 16.30 3.32
N ASN A 39 -4.76 16.65 2.61
CA ASN A 39 -5.73 17.64 3.05
C ASN A 39 -6.32 17.18 4.39
N PRO A 40 -6.57 18.08 5.36
CA PRO A 40 -7.17 17.72 6.65
C PRO A 40 -8.51 16.98 6.54
N THR A 41 -9.36 17.31 5.56
CA THR A 41 -10.62 16.59 5.32
C THR A 41 -10.35 15.15 4.82
N ALA A 42 -9.43 14.97 3.86
CA ALA A 42 -9.04 13.65 3.38
C ALA A 42 -8.43 12.79 4.50
N TRP A 43 -7.60 13.40 5.36
CA TRP A 43 -7.08 12.73 6.54
C TRP A 43 -8.18 12.34 7.51
N GLY A 44 -9.12 13.26 7.81
CA GLY A 44 -10.27 12.99 8.68
C GLY A 44 -11.17 11.88 8.12
N LYS A 45 -11.42 11.88 6.80
CA LYS A 45 -12.15 10.81 6.11
C LYS A 45 -11.45 9.46 6.27
N LEU A 46 -10.14 9.41 6.07
CA LEU A 46 -9.38 8.15 6.21
C LEU A 46 -9.42 7.60 7.63
N LEU A 47 -9.24 8.47 8.63
CA LEU A 47 -9.38 8.07 10.04
C LEU A 47 -10.78 7.52 10.33
N TYR A 48 -11.80 8.20 9.82
CA TYR A 48 -13.19 7.78 9.99
C TYR A 48 -13.46 6.40 9.35
N LEU A 49 -13.05 6.22 8.09
CA LEU A 49 -13.20 4.94 7.36
C LEU A 49 -12.45 3.79 8.04
N ARG A 50 -11.25 4.05 8.56
CA ARG A 50 -10.48 3.07 9.35
C ARG A 50 -11.23 2.58 10.59
N ASP A 51 -11.96 3.49 11.24
CA ASP A 51 -12.59 3.22 12.53
C ASP A 51 -14.04 2.70 12.39
N LEU A 52 -14.60 2.63 11.16
CA LEU A 52 -15.95 2.13 10.91
C LEU A 52 -16.12 0.63 11.11
N GLY A 53 -15.05 -0.16 10.93
CA GLY A 53 -15.11 -1.61 11.03
C GLY A 53 -13.81 -2.23 11.53
N ASP A 54 -13.82 -3.56 11.58
CA ASP A 54 -12.66 -4.37 12.00
C ASP A 54 -11.91 -5.00 10.82
N THR A 55 -12.23 -4.58 9.60
CA THR A 55 -11.59 -5.01 8.36
C THR A 55 -10.69 -3.92 7.79
N GLU A 56 -9.85 -4.30 6.85
CA GLU A 56 -9.16 -3.34 5.99
C GLU A 56 -10.18 -2.58 5.13
N VAL A 57 -9.85 -1.36 4.76
CA VAL A 57 -10.59 -0.56 3.76
C VAL A 57 -9.58 0.07 2.83
N GLY A 58 -9.76 -0.11 1.52
CA GLY A 58 -8.87 0.42 0.51
C GLY A 58 -9.53 1.48 -0.38
N GLY A 59 -8.70 2.25 -1.08
CA GLY A 59 -9.19 3.26 -2.01
C GLY A 59 -8.07 3.94 -2.80
N PHE A 60 -8.46 4.94 -3.55
CA PHE A 60 -7.56 5.77 -4.33
C PHE A 60 -7.45 7.17 -3.74
N GLY A 61 -6.22 7.65 -3.59
CA GLY A 61 -5.95 9.04 -3.28
C GLY A 61 -6.09 9.91 -4.53
N ILE A 62 -6.89 10.97 -4.41
CA ILE A 62 -7.06 11.97 -5.47
C ILE A 62 -6.08 13.10 -5.23
N SER A 63 -5.13 13.26 -6.14
CA SER A 63 -4.08 14.27 -6.03
C SER A 63 -4.49 15.62 -6.61
N ALA A 64 -3.94 16.69 -6.06
CA ALA A 64 -4.02 18.02 -6.66
C ALA A 64 -3.35 18.06 -8.02
N ALA A 65 -3.86 18.92 -8.91
CA ALA A 65 -3.32 19.05 -10.27
C ALA A 65 -1.90 19.63 -10.32
N ASP A 66 -1.55 20.49 -9.37
CA ASP A 66 -0.25 21.16 -9.22
C ASP A 66 0.73 20.43 -8.33
N ASP A 67 0.29 19.35 -7.65
CA ASP A 67 1.08 18.63 -6.67
C ASP A 67 0.60 17.19 -6.48
N LEU A 68 1.21 16.26 -7.21
CA LEU A 68 0.78 14.86 -7.25
C LEU A 68 1.01 14.07 -5.95
N LEU A 69 1.76 14.62 -4.99
CA LEU A 69 1.92 14.04 -3.65
C LEU A 69 1.07 14.78 -2.59
N TYR A 70 0.14 15.64 -3.03
CA TYR A 70 -0.86 16.27 -2.16
C TYR A 70 -2.25 15.66 -2.43
N ILE A 71 -2.76 14.88 -1.48
CA ILE A 71 -4.07 14.22 -1.56
C ILE A 71 -5.16 15.20 -1.13
N GLU A 72 -6.07 15.52 -2.05
CA GLU A 72 -7.23 16.37 -1.80
C GLU A 72 -8.44 15.60 -1.29
N ASP A 73 -8.61 14.35 -1.75
CA ASP A 73 -9.71 13.46 -1.37
C ASP A 73 -9.27 12.00 -1.43
N ILE A 74 -10.04 11.13 -0.84
CA ILE A 74 -9.91 9.67 -0.90
C ILE A 74 -11.23 9.12 -1.40
N GLN A 75 -11.19 8.26 -2.41
CA GLN A 75 -12.39 7.66 -2.96
C GLN A 75 -12.31 6.14 -2.89
N LEU A 76 -13.38 5.55 -2.40
CA LEU A 76 -13.57 4.12 -2.37
C LEU A 76 -14.08 3.61 -3.72
N VAL A 77 -13.78 2.35 -4.00
CA VAL A 77 -14.40 1.56 -5.05
C VAL A 77 -15.04 0.34 -4.39
N ARG A 78 -15.96 -0.32 -5.07
CA ARG A 78 -16.54 -1.57 -4.55
C ARG A 78 -15.42 -2.56 -4.26
N GLN A 79 -15.48 -3.18 -3.09
CA GLN A 79 -14.42 -4.01 -2.56
C GLN A 79 -14.94 -5.06 -1.59
N SER A 80 -14.31 -6.22 -1.60
CA SER A 80 -14.42 -7.23 -0.53
C SER A 80 -13.26 -7.04 0.44
N CYS A 81 -13.57 -6.97 1.72
CA CYS A 81 -12.62 -6.70 2.77
C CYS A 81 -12.67 -7.75 3.87
N ASP A 82 -11.50 -8.20 4.30
CA ASP A 82 -11.33 -8.98 5.51
C ASP A 82 -10.30 -8.31 6.45
N MET A 83 -9.84 -9.03 7.48
CA MET A 83 -8.88 -8.50 8.47
C MET A 83 -7.46 -8.31 7.94
N ALA A 84 -7.15 -8.85 6.75
CA ALA A 84 -5.79 -8.95 6.22
C ALA A 84 -5.71 -8.69 4.71
N SER A 85 -6.83 -8.33 4.06
CA SER A 85 -6.82 -8.07 2.62
C SER A 85 -7.96 -7.16 2.15
N VAL A 86 -7.70 -6.48 1.04
CA VAL A 86 -8.67 -5.70 0.27
C VAL A 86 -8.63 -6.17 -1.17
N ALA A 87 -9.77 -6.63 -1.70
CA ALA A 87 -9.93 -7.00 -3.10
C ALA A 87 -10.91 -6.04 -3.79
N PHE A 88 -10.41 -5.23 -4.71
CA PHE A 88 -11.24 -4.30 -5.50
C PHE A 88 -12.00 -5.05 -6.60
N ASP A 89 -13.25 -4.63 -6.83
CA ASP A 89 -14.06 -5.05 -7.97
C ASP A 89 -13.59 -4.34 -9.24
N ASP A 90 -13.17 -5.13 -10.25
CA ASP A 90 -12.55 -4.60 -11.48
C ASP A 90 -13.50 -3.66 -12.26
N GLU A 91 -14.81 -3.93 -12.31
CA GLU A 91 -15.80 -3.08 -12.98
C GLU A 91 -15.92 -1.74 -12.25
N SER A 92 -15.99 -1.77 -10.92
CA SER A 92 -16.04 -0.56 -10.10
C SER A 92 -14.77 0.30 -10.22
N VAL A 93 -13.60 -0.33 -10.38
CA VAL A 93 -12.34 0.38 -10.66
C VAL A 93 -12.38 1.03 -12.04
N ALA A 94 -12.88 0.35 -13.07
CA ALA A 94 -13.03 0.92 -14.40
C ALA A 94 -13.99 2.13 -14.38
N ASP A 95 -15.16 1.97 -13.77
CA ASP A 95 -16.13 3.05 -13.61
C ASP A 95 -15.58 4.24 -12.81
N PHE A 96 -14.74 3.96 -11.80
CA PHE A 96 -14.08 5.01 -11.04
C PHE A 96 -13.16 5.84 -11.96
N PHE A 97 -12.33 5.21 -12.76
CA PHE A 97 -11.42 5.93 -13.66
C PHE A 97 -12.18 6.71 -14.74
N ASP A 98 -13.24 6.16 -15.30
CA ASP A 98 -14.09 6.87 -16.24
C ASP A 98 -14.67 8.15 -15.62
N ARG A 99 -15.22 8.06 -14.40
CA ARG A 99 -15.70 9.24 -13.66
C ARG A 99 -14.60 10.28 -13.39
N GLN A 100 -13.36 9.86 -13.11
CA GLN A 100 -12.26 10.79 -12.88
C GLN A 100 -11.88 11.53 -14.18
N ILE A 101 -11.85 10.80 -15.30
CA ILE A 101 -11.57 11.38 -16.63
C ILE A 101 -12.68 12.38 -17.02
N ASP A 102 -13.95 12.01 -16.83
CA ASP A 102 -15.10 12.89 -17.08
C ASP A 102 -15.07 14.15 -16.21
N ALA A 103 -14.55 14.05 -15.00
CA ALA A 103 -14.30 15.20 -14.12
C ALA A 103 -13.06 16.03 -14.50
N GLY A 104 -12.38 15.69 -15.61
CA GLY A 104 -11.21 16.40 -16.14
C GLY A 104 -9.90 16.08 -15.39
N ARG A 105 -9.86 15.00 -14.61
CA ARG A 105 -8.63 14.55 -13.92
C ARG A 105 -7.80 13.64 -14.81
N THR A 106 -6.50 13.70 -14.64
CA THR A 106 -5.56 12.78 -15.29
C THR A 106 -5.42 11.49 -14.51
N MET A 107 -4.96 10.43 -15.16
CA MET A 107 -4.59 9.17 -14.48
C MET A 107 -3.48 9.36 -13.43
N SER A 108 -2.61 10.36 -13.62
CA SER A 108 -1.60 10.70 -12.62
C SER A 108 -2.19 11.29 -11.33
N GLN A 109 -3.36 11.92 -11.41
CA GLN A 109 -4.05 12.47 -10.24
C GLN A 109 -4.90 11.43 -9.51
N ALA A 110 -5.51 10.47 -10.23
CA ALA A 110 -6.50 9.57 -9.65
C ALA A 110 -6.01 8.11 -9.53
N GLY A 111 -4.99 7.70 -10.28
CA GLY A 111 -4.58 6.30 -10.41
C GLY A 111 -3.14 6.02 -9.97
N ARG A 112 -2.55 6.82 -9.09
CA ARG A 112 -1.16 6.65 -8.66
C ARG A 112 -0.96 6.45 -7.17
N ILE A 113 -1.98 6.74 -6.37
CA ILE A 113 -1.91 6.57 -4.93
C ILE A 113 -2.91 5.52 -4.51
N TRP A 114 -2.41 4.35 -4.17
CA TRP A 114 -3.18 3.30 -3.54
C TRP A 114 -3.02 3.43 -2.03
N LEU A 115 -4.14 3.47 -1.33
CA LEU A 115 -4.15 3.51 0.12
C LEU A 115 -5.07 2.43 0.68
N HIS A 116 -4.73 1.94 1.86
CA HIS A 116 -5.61 1.09 2.65
C HIS A 116 -5.31 1.24 4.15
N THR A 117 -6.22 0.71 4.94
CA THR A 117 -6.11 0.74 6.39
C THR A 117 -5.78 -0.65 6.91
N HIS A 118 -5.03 -0.72 8.01
CA HIS A 118 -4.83 -1.95 8.76
C HIS A 118 -5.61 -1.90 10.07
N PRO A 119 -6.43 -2.91 10.40
CA PRO A 119 -7.15 -2.98 11.68
C PRO A 119 -6.21 -3.22 12.87
N GLY A 120 -4.99 -3.73 12.63
CA GLY A 120 -3.92 -3.89 13.62
C GLY A 120 -3.12 -2.62 13.87
N SER A 121 -2.07 -2.73 14.68
CA SER A 121 -1.19 -1.61 15.05
C SER A 121 -0.06 -1.37 14.06
N SER A 122 0.31 -2.37 13.24
CA SER A 122 1.42 -2.27 12.28
C SER A 122 0.98 -1.63 10.96
N PRO A 123 1.66 -0.57 10.48
CA PRO A 123 1.43 0.00 9.16
C PRO A 123 2.30 -0.65 8.07
N GLN A 124 3.07 -1.69 8.40
CA GLN A 124 3.96 -2.33 7.43
C GLN A 124 3.16 -3.13 6.41
N PRO A 125 3.51 -3.06 5.11
CA PRO A 125 2.83 -3.83 4.09
C PRO A 125 3.01 -5.33 4.32
N SER A 126 1.95 -6.09 4.12
CA SER A 126 1.97 -7.54 4.06
C SER A 126 2.55 -8.03 2.71
N GLN A 127 2.80 -9.33 2.60
CA GLN A 127 3.19 -9.93 1.32
C GLN A 127 2.08 -9.75 0.27
N THR A 128 0.83 -9.88 0.65
CA THR A 128 -0.34 -9.65 -0.23
C THR A 128 -0.38 -8.23 -0.76
N ASP A 129 -0.05 -7.23 0.07
CA ASP A 129 0.04 -5.83 -0.35
C ASP A 129 1.15 -5.62 -1.38
N GLU A 130 2.32 -6.21 -1.14
CA GLU A 130 3.45 -6.13 -2.06
C GLU A 130 3.13 -6.76 -3.42
N GLU A 131 2.52 -7.94 -3.43
CA GLU A 131 2.12 -8.63 -4.66
C GLU A 131 1.04 -7.86 -5.42
N THR A 132 0.04 -7.32 -4.70
CA THR A 132 -1.02 -6.49 -5.27
C THR A 132 -0.44 -5.21 -5.84
N PHE A 133 0.41 -4.52 -5.10
CA PHE A 133 1.04 -3.28 -5.56
C PHE A 133 1.92 -3.51 -6.80
N ALA A 134 2.72 -4.56 -6.80
CA ALA A 134 3.54 -4.92 -7.95
C ALA A 134 2.70 -5.28 -9.19
N ARG A 135 1.61 -6.02 -9.00
CA ARG A 135 0.70 -6.43 -10.09
C ARG A 135 -0.06 -5.25 -10.69
N VAL A 136 -0.58 -4.36 -9.85
CA VAL A 136 -1.47 -3.26 -10.29
C VAL A 136 -0.66 -2.04 -10.76
N PHE A 137 0.40 -1.68 -10.05
CA PHE A 137 1.14 -0.43 -10.27
C PHE A 137 2.53 -0.64 -10.88
N GLY A 138 3.00 -1.89 -11.03
CA GLY A 138 4.34 -2.20 -11.55
C GLY A 138 4.62 -1.69 -12.97
N HIS A 139 3.58 -1.42 -13.76
CA HIS A 139 3.70 -0.85 -15.12
C HIS A 139 3.50 0.68 -15.16
N SER A 140 3.21 1.31 -14.03
CA SER A 140 3.09 2.76 -13.91
C SER A 140 4.47 3.40 -13.77
N ASP A 141 4.68 4.59 -14.34
CA ASP A 141 5.95 5.31 -14.21
C ASP A 141 6.35 5.50 -12.75
N TRP A 142 5.36 5.78 -11.92
CA TRP A 142 5.50 5.89 -10.47
C TRP A 142 4.16 5.57 -9.79
N ALA A 143 4.22 5.18 -8.53
CA ALA A 143 3.04 5.01 -7.69
C ALA A 143 3.42 5.16 -6.21
N VAL A 144 2.41 5.38 -5.36
CA VAL A 144 2.55 5.40 -3.90
C VAL A 144 1.66 4.32 -3.30
N MET A 145 2.22 3.50 -2.42
CA MET A 145 1.49 2.70 -1.45
C MET A 145 1.43 3.50 -0.15
N PHE A 146 0.24 3.64 0.42
CA PHE A 146 0.04 4.30 1.70
C PHE A 146 -0.85 3.45 2.61
N ILE A 147 -0.37 3.16 3.82
CA ILE A 147 -1.05 2.33 4.81
C ILE A 147 -1.23 3.14 6.10
N LEU A 148 -2.44 3.11 6.66
CA LEU A 148 -2.76 3.71 7.95
C LEU A 148 -3.25 2.64 8.91
N ALA A 149 -2.47 2.34 9.97
CA ALA A 149 -2.84 1.40 11.01
C ALA A 149 -3.81 2.00 12.03
N ARG A 150 -4.60 1.15 12.70
CA ARG A 150 -5.55 1.57 13.75
C ARG A 150 -4.85 2.33 14.90
N GLY A 151 -3.60 2.00 15.21
CA GLY A 151 -2.78 2.71 16.20
C GLY A 151 -2.37 4.14 15.81
N GLY A 152 -2.73 4.60 14.60
CA GLY A 152 -2.39 5.91 14.08
C GLY A 152 -1.01 5.98 13.42
N GLN A 153 -0.26 4.89 13.41
CA GLN A 153 0.99 4.80 12.66
C GLN A 153 0.70 4.67 11.16
N SER A 154 1.56 5.22 10.34
CA SER A 154 1.40 5.21 8.89
C SER A 154 2.69 4.82 8.20
N TYR A 155 2.55 4.22 7.03
CA TYR A 155 3.63 3.88 6.11
C TYR A 155 3.30 4.45 4.73
N ALA A 156 4.26 5.10 4.08
CA ALA A 156 4.12 5.50 2.69
C ALA A 156 5.41 5.21 1.92
N ARG A 157 5.27 4.55 0.78
CA ARG A 157 6.37 4.25 -0.14
C ARG A 157 6.09 4.81 -1.52
N LEU A 158 7.00 5.67 -2.00
CA LEU A 158 7.03 6.13 -3.38
C LEU A 158 7.90 5.17 -4.20
N GLN A 159 7.30 4.57 -5.22
CA GLN A 159 7.95 3.65 -6.16
C GLN A 159 8.10 4.33 -7.52
N PHE A 160 9.26 4.17 -8.14
CA PHE A 160 9.53 4.58 -9.51
C PHE A 160 9.83 3.33 -10.35
N ASN A 161 9.14 3.19 -11.48
CA ASN A 161 9.30 2.05 -12.40
C ASN A 161 9.97 2.48 -13.72
N VAL A 162 10.48 3.71 -13.80
CA VAL A 162 11.19 4.26 -14.96
C VAL A 162 12.70 4.24 -14.75
N GLY A 163 13.45 4.14 -15.83
CA GLY A 163 14.91 4.04 -15.79
C GLY A 163 15.36 2.77 -15.07
N PRO A 164 16.29 2.84 -14.11
CA PRO A 164 16.71 1.69 -13.31
C PRO A 164 15.65 1.27 -12.26
N GLY A 165 14.58 2.03 -12.10
CA GLY A 165 13.58 1.82 -11.05
C GLY A 165 14.13 2.08 -9.65
N GLY A 166 13.22 2.01 -8.65
CA GLY A 166 13.57 2.15 -7.24
C GLY A 166 12.39 2.58 -6.41
N GLY A 167 12.53 2.48 -5.10
CA GLY A 167 11.51 2.92 -4.15
C GLY A 167 12.13 3.56 -2.92
N MET A 168 11.37 4.41 -2.26
CA MET A 168 11.79 5.05 -1.02
C MET A 168 10.58 5.25 -0.11
N GLU A 169 10.78 5.02 1.16
CA GLU A 169 9.83 5.44 2.17
C GLU A 169 9.82 6.97 2.27
N ILE A 170 8.63 7.55 2.34
CA ILE A 170 8.42 8.99 2.42
C ILE A 170 7.57 9.35 3.64
N PRO A 171 7.84 10.50 4.29
CA PRO A 171 7.02 10.96 5.40
C PRO A 171 5.58 11.26 4.96
N VAL A 172 4.64 11.05 5.89
CA VAL A 172 3.23 11.39 5.75
C VAL A 172 2.91 12.61 6.61
N GLU A 173 2.29 13.61 6.03
CA GLU A 173 1.99 14.88 6.69
C GLU A 173 0.53 15.31 6.42
N VAL A 174 -0.12 15.88 7.43
CA VAL A 174 -1.40 16.59 7.24
C VAL A 174 -1.09 18.06 6.99
N ASP A 175 -1.48 18.59 5.85
CA ASP A 175 -1.15 19.94 5.41
C ASP A 175 -2.33 20.91 5.63
N TYR A 176 -2.23 21.74 6.66
CA TYR A 176 -3.22 22.76 7.03
C TYR A 176 -3.05 24.09 6.31
N ARG A 177 -2.07 24.22 5.40
CA ARG A 177 -1.76 25.52 4.74
C ARG A 177 -2.74 25.87 3.62
N LYS A 178 -3.37 24.85 3.01
CA LYS A 178 -4.42 25.04 2.00
C LYS A 178 -5.78 25.04 2.68
N ALA A 179 -6.75 25.74 2.09
CA ALA A 179 -8.13 25.70 2.55
C ALA A 179 -8.70 24.28 2.42
N PHE A 180 -9.49 23.85 3.39
CA PHE A 180 -10.10 22.52 3.42
C PHE A 180 -11.56 22.60 3.86
N LEU A 181 -12.35 21.61 3.45
CA LEU A 181 -13.75 21.46 3.83
C LEU A 181 -13.87 20.79 5.21
N ALA A 182 -14.98 21.05 5.89
CA ALA A 182 -15.34 20.30 7.09
C ALA A 182 -15.64 18.83 6.71
N SER A 183 -15.46 17.90 7.67
CA SER A 183 -15.81 16.49 7.50
C SER A 183 -17.32 16.32 7.34
N ASP A 184 -17.73 15.47 6.41
CA ASP A 184 -19.12 15.08 6.17
C ASP A 184 -19.29 13.58 6.37
N HIS A 185 -19.56 13.18 7.61
CA HIS A 185 -19.68 11.77 7.97
C HIS A 185 -20.84 11.09 7.26
N ALA A 186 -21.97 11.77 7.03
CA ALA A 186 -23.12 11.18 6.36
C ALA A 186 -22.77 10.76 4.93
N VAL A 187 -22.08 11.60 4.18
CA VAL A 187 -21.62 11.27 2.83
C VAL A 187 -20.59 10.14 2.85
N TRP A 188 -19.73 10.09 3.87
CA TRP A 188 -18.71 9.04 4.00
C TRP A 188 -19.32 7.69 4.42
N ASP A 189 -20.37 7.68 5.24
CA ASP A 189 -21.15 6.48 5.59
C ASP A 189 -21.84 5.89 4.37
N ASP A 190 -22.46 6.75 3.54
CA ASP A 190 -23.11 6.31 2.31
C ASP A 190 -22.09 5.72 1.32
N GLU A 191 -20.92 6.35 1.17
CA GLU A 191 -19.84 5.84 0.34
C GLU A 191 -19.31 4.49 0.84
N TYR A 192 -19.13 4.34 2.16
CA TYR A 192 -18.69 3.10 2.78
C TYR A 192 -19.71 1.98 2.55
N ALA A 193 -20.97 2.23 2.87
CA ALA A 193 -22.03 1.24 2.73
C ALA A 193 -22.26 0.79 1.27
N ALA A 194 -22.00 1.67 0.31
CA ALA A 194 -22.12 1.36 -1.11
C ALA A 194 -20.95 0.55 -1.66
N ASN A 195 -19.77 0.63 -1.05
CA ASN A 195 -18.53 0.12 -1.64
C ASN A 195 -17.83 -0.98 -0.84
N VAL A 196 -18.14 -1.14 0.45
CA VAL A 196 -17.43 -2.10 1.33
C VAL A 196 -18.34 -3.27 1.68
N GLU A 197 -17.98 -4.46 1.22
CA GLU A 197 -18.58 -5.73 1.61
C GLU A 197 -17.63 -6.44 2.58
N ILE A 198 -18.12 -6.74 3.78
CA ILE A 198 -17.36 -7.45 4.81
C ILE A 198 -17.48 -8.94 4.60
N GLU A 199 -16.39 -9.59 4.25
CA GLU A 199 -16.32 -11.04 4.22
C GLU A 199 -16.34 -11.60 5.64
N LYS A 200 -17.39 -12.36 5.96
CA LYS A 200 -17.44 -13.07 7.23
C LYS A 200 -16.52 -14.27 7.17
N TRP A 201 -15.37 -14.16 7.80
CA TRP A 201 -14.56 -15.33 8.08
C TRP A 201 -15.37 -16.29 8.98
N MET A 202 -15.89 -17.36 8.39
CA MET A 202 -16.45 -18.47 9.16
C MET A 202 -15.28 -19.44 9.44
N PRO A 203 -14.82 -19.55 10.69
CA PRO A 203 -13.98 -20.68 11.03
C PRO A 203 -14.76 -21.93 10.66
N MET A 204 -14.15 -22.84 9.90
CA MET A 204 -14.69 -24.20 9.71
C MET A 204 -14.82 -24.80 11.10
N LEU A 205 -16.00 -24.67 11.70
CA LEU A 205 -16.33 -25.42 12.90
C LEU A 205 -16.35 -26.87 12.47
N ASP A 206 -15.35 -27.61 12.91
CA ASP A 206 -15.35 -29.05 12.85
C ASP A 206 -16.59 -29.52 13.63
N GLU A 207 -17.62 -29.96 12.91
CA GLU A 207 -18.88 -30.46 13.50
C GLU A 207 -18.65 -31.61 14.48
N SER A 208 -17.47 -32.23 14.50
CA SER A 208 -17.08 -33.26 15.45
C SER A 208 -16.89 -32.76 16.88
N ARG A 209 -16.78 -31.43 17.10
CA ARG A 209 -16.61 -30.81 18.44
C ARG A 209 -17.93 -30.34 19.08
N LEU A 210 -19.06 -30.46 18.42
CA LEU A 210 -20.37 -30.02 18.95
C LEU A 210 -21.01 -31.03 19.90
N LEU A 211 -20.35 -32.14 20.26
CA LEU A 211 -20.94 -33.19 21.11
C LEU A 211 -20.35 -33.26 22.53
N GLU A 212 -19.59 -32.24 22.98
CA GLU A 212 -19.16 -32.16 24.38
C GLU A 212 -20.12 -31.24 25.16
N PRO A 213 -20.69 -31.70 26.31
CA PRO A 213 -21.59 -30.88 27.11
C PRO A 213 -20.85 -29.75 27.81
N ALA A 214 -21.42 -28.55 27.70
CA ALA A 214 -20.93 -27.28 28.18
C ALA A 214 -20.42 -27.30 29.63
N GLY A 215 -19.11 -27.24 29.80
CA GLY A 215 -18.47 -26.73 31.00
C GLY A 215 -17.99 -25.30 30.70
N THR A 216 -18.70 -24.32 31.28
CA THR A 216 -18.40 -22.90 31.11
C THR A 216 -17.04 -22.54 31.72
N ASP A 217 -16.03 -22.34 30.89
CA ASP A 217 -14.86 -21.58 31.29
C ASP A 217 -14.74 -20.31 30.41
N ARG A 218 -15.12 -19.18 31.00
CA ARG A 218 -15.11 -17.85 30.38
C ARG A 218 -13.70 -17.30 30.11
N ARG A 219 -12.64 -18.06 30.41
CA ARG A 219 -11.24 -17.63 30.25
C ARG A 219 -10.71 -17.82 28.82
N LEU A 220 -11.34 -18.70 28.01
CA LEU A 220 -10.84 -19.02 26.67
C LEU A 220 -11.14 -17.95 25.59
N LEU A 221 -12.05 -17.00 25.86
CA LEU A 221 -12.36 -15.94 24.91
C LEU A 221 -11.41 -14.74 24.98
N HIS A 222 -10.59 -14.65 26.05
CA HIS A 222 -9.63 -13.57 26.18
C HIS A 222 -8.27 -13.93 25.55
N ASP A 223 -7.90 -15.20 25.55
CA ASP A 223 -6.64 -15.67 24.95
C ASP A 223 -6.65 -15.62 23.41
N GLN A 224 -7.83 -15.71 22.76
CA GLN A 224 -7.91 -15.65 21.29
C GLN A 224 -7.72 -14.24 20.71
N ALA A 225 -7.98 -13.20 21.48
CA ALA A 225 -7.73 -11.82 21.04
C ALA A 225 -6.25 -11.45 21.12
N GLU A 226 -5.51 -12.02 22.08
CA GLU A 226 -4.05 -11.83 22.20
C GLU A 226 -3.27 -12.62 21.13
N ASP A 227 -3.80 -13.78 20.70
CA ASP A 227 -3.21 -14.59 19.62
C ASP A 227 -3.33 -13.91 18.25
N LEU A 228 -4.40 -13.15 17.99
CA LEU A 228 -4.57 -12.39 16.73
C LEU A 228 -3.56 -11.22 16.64
N ASP A 229 -3.30 -10.54 17.76
CA ASP A 229 -2.25 -9.50 17.84
C ASP A 229 -0.85 -10.10 17.67
N PHE A 230 -0.61 -11.35 18.10
CA PHE A 230 0.64 -12.06 17.89
C PHE A 230 0.88 -12.36 16.41
N TRP A 231 -0.13 -12.87 15.68
CA TRP A 231 -0.04 -13.16 14.25
C TRP A 231 0.16 -11.89 13.43
N TRP A 232 -0.48 -10.80 13.82
CA TRP A 232 -0.38 -9.51 13.13
C TRP A 232 0.97 -8.82 13.34
N ASN A 233 1.59 -8.99 14.49
CA ASN A 233 2.89 -8.38 14.82
C ASN A 233 4.11 -9.24 14.44
N TYR A 234 3.95 -10.56 14.21
CA TYR A 234 5.05 -11.51 14.00
C TYR A 234 4.80 -12.53 12.90
N GLY A 235 3.66 -12.50 12.22
CA GLY A 235 3.26 -13.51 11.24
C GLY A 235 3.87 -13.30 9.86
N GLU A 236 5.09 -13.81 9.63
CA GLU A 236 5.44 -14.30 8.31
C GLU A 236 4.66 -15.62 8.09
N PRO A 237 3.83 -15.78 7.05
CA PRO A 237 3.23 -17.07 6.72
C PRO A 237 4.27 -17.96 6.03
N GLY A 238 5.19 -18.49 6.79
CA GLY A 238 6.25 -19.35 6.23
C GLY A 238 7.21 -19.84 7.29
N GLY A 239 6.79 -20.83 8.12
CA GLY A 239 7.78 -21.62 8.82
C GLY A 239 7.60 -21.82 10.30
N PHE A 240 6.58 -22.55 10.69
CA PHE A 240 6.70 -23.45 11.86
C PHE A 240 5.76 -24.65 11.67
N LEU A 241 6.23 -25.65 10.95
CA LEU A 241 5.74 -27.01 11.17
C LEU A 241 6.39 -27.51 12.47
N PRO A 242 5.64 -27.94 13.48
CA PRO A 242 6.23 -28.58 14.64
C PRO A 242 6.91 -29.88 14.18
N GLN A 243 8.21 -29.98 14.43
CA GLN A 243 8.92 -31.23 14.27
C GLN A 243 8.31 -32.23 15.25
N THR A 244 7.63 -33.23 14.70
CA THR A 244 7.27 -34.45 15.44
C THR A 244 8.55 -35.15 15.86
N THR A 245 8.88 -35.05 17.15
CA THR A 245 9.91 -35.87 17.79
C THR A 245 9.41 -37.30 17.79
N GLU A 246 9.87 -38.09 16.83
CA GLU A 246 9.82 -39.54 16.90
C GLU A 246 10.66 -39.98 18.11
N ARG A 247 9.98 -40.47 19.15
CA ARG A 247 10.61 -41.28 20.20
C ARG A 247 11.00 -42.62 19.58
N GLN A 248 12.28 -42.78 19.31
CA GLN A 248 12.84 -44.09 19.07
C GLN A 248 12.73 -44.90 20.37
N ALA A 249 11.89 -45.91 20.33
CA ALA A 249 11.88 -46.96 21.36
C ALA A 249 13.09 -47.89 21.11
N ASN A 250 14.04 -47.84 21.99
CA ASN A 250 15.06 -48.86 22.09
C ASN A 250 14.38 -50.17 22.50
N VAL A 251 14.51 -51.18 21.68
CA VAL A 251 14.32 -52.59 22.06
C VAL A 251 15.69 -53.26 21.97
N GLU A 252 16.22 -53.58 23.13
CA GLU A 252 17.35 -54.50 23.28
C GLU A 252 16.93 -55.90 22.86
N PHE A 253 17.75 -56.55 22.06
CA PHE A 253 18.21 -57.94 22.16
C PHE A 253 19.61 -58.05 21.58
#